data_00fb7ee06bb833150ba788ce5dbaa2fb
#
_entry.id   00fb7ee06bb833150ba788ce5dbaa2fb
#
_cell.length_a   1.000
_cell.length_b   1.000
_cell.length_c   1.000
_cell.angle_alpha   90.00
_cell.angle_beta   90.00
_cell.angle_gamma   90.00
#
_symmetry.space_group_name_H-M   'P 1'
#
loop_
_entity.id
_entity.type
_entity.pdbx_description
1 polymer ?
#
loop_
_entity_poly.entity_id
_entity_poly.type
_entity_poly.pdbx_seq_one_letter_code
_entity_poly.pdbx_strand_id
1 'polypeptide(L)'
;MSNQRYSLPYSPDFQPEFSFPLIPLHSTEDQVTLQVRLLYLSTSRYEKDWSCALHSHSFTEIFFITGGKGYFMINGQKCPVESGQLLIINPQIEHGEFSSETVPLQYTVLGIEGLQFTPSSALQEEPHIIRISHSAHLISQCVEALRDELSSPRPGQQAICQNLLNIILLLIQRQKDIHISITAFNNVSTECMAIKDYIDTHYKDPLSLDQLAAQAHQNKYYVAHTFKEAFGVPPMRYLMERRVEESKYLLDETDHSIGQIASIVGFSSSSHYSQAFRRITSMSPNEYRQQSRKSPGSAD
;
A
#
# COMPACT_ATOMS: atom_id res chain seq x y z
N MET A 1 -15.63 -5.50 -8.61
CA MET A 1 -15.24 -4.07 -8.78
C MET A 1 -13.77 -3.98 -8.47
N SER A 2 -12.97 -3.45 -9.38
CA SER A 2 -11.52 -3.43 -9.31
C SER A 2 -11.00 -2.57 -8.15
N ASN A 3 -9.94 -3.04 -7.48
CA ASN A 3 -9.14 -2.22 -6.61
C ASN A 3 -8.61 -1.03 -7.42
N GLN A 4 -9.00 0.18 -7.06
CA GLN A 4 -8.55 1.40 -7.72
C GLN A 4 -7.43 2.03 -6.90
N ARG A 5 -6.29 2.21 -7.53
CA ARG A 5 -5.15 2.93 -6.97
C ARG A 5 -4.94 4.24 -7.70
N TYR A 6 -4.72 5.28 -6.94
CA TYR A 6 -4.44 6.61 -7.44
C TYR A 6 -3.08 7.06 -6.94
N SER A 7 -2.19 7.46 -7.84
CA SER A 7 -0.90 8.07 -7.51
C SER A 7 -0.83 9.48 -8.08
N LEU A 8 -0.10 10.36 -7.42
CA LEU A 8 0.22 11.67 -7.97
C LEU A 8 1.18 11.50 -9.14
N PRO A 9 0.92 12.13 -10.30
CA PRO A 9 1.90 12.17 -11.38
C PRO A 9 3.17 12.87 -10.88
N TYR A 10 4.30 12.25 -11.13
CA TYR A 10 5.60 12.80 -10.78
C TYR A 10 5.90 14.04 -11.65
N SER A 11 6.23 15.17 -11.03
CA SER A 11 6.86 16.32 -11.67
C SER A 11 8.25 16.53 -11.08
N PRO A 12 9.34 16.40 -11.86
CA PRO A 12 10.71 16.62 -11.37
C PRO A 12 10.96 18.07 -10.91
N ASP A 13 10.14 19.02 -11.38
CA ASP A 13 10.27 20.44 -11.09
C ASP A 13 9.44 20.91 -9.87
N PHE A 14 8.76 19.98 -9.18
CA PHE A 14 7.97 20.33 -8.02
C PHE A 14 8.88 20.52 -6.79
N GLN A 15 9.29 21.74 -6.57
CA GLN A 15 9.67 22.22 -5.24
C GLN A 15 8.38 22.70 -4.56
N PRO A 16 8.01 22.16 -3.40
CA PRO A 16 6.88 22.67 -2.65
C PRO A 16 7.21 24.09 -2.19
N GLU A 17 6.74 25.10 -2.96
CA GLU A 17 6.85 26.51 -2.57
C GLU A 17 6.05 26.84 -1.29
N PHE A 18 5.26 25.89 -0.81
CA PHE A 18 4.47 25.99 0.41
C PHE A 18 4.82 24.84 1.36
N SER A 19 5.94 24.99 2.06
CA SER A 19 6.18 24.22 3.26
C SER A 19 5.39 24.86 4.39
N PHE A 20 4.21 24.30 4.70
CA PHE A 20 3.57 24.59 5.98
C PHE A 20 4.29 23.76 7.05
N PRO A 21 4.95 24.39 8.02
CA PRO A 21 5.44 23.64 9.15
C PRO A 21 4.23 22.99 9.83
N LEU A 22 4.26 21.68 10.02
CA LEU A 22 3.49 21.09 11.10
C LEU A 22 3.95 21.84 12.35
N ILE A 23 3.10 22.68 12.92
CA ILE A 23 3.44 23.46 14.09
C ILE A 23 3.78 22.45 15.18
N PRO A 24 5.03 22.37 15.65
CA PRO A 24 5.32 21.55 16.81
C PRO A 24 4.51 22.12 17.98
N LEU A 25 3.69 21.30 18.61
CA LEU A 25 2.90 21.68 19.77
C LEU A 25 3.80 22.04 20.99
N HIS A 26 5.10 21.82 20.91
CA HIS A 26 6.11 22.29 21.88
C HIS A 26 7.40 22.65 21.16
N SER A 27 7.72 23.91 21.26
CA SER A 27 8.89 24.68 20.94
C SER A 27 10.26 23.97 21.01
N THR A 28 11.16 24.25 20.08
CA THR A 28 12.33 25.14 20.20
C THR A 28 13.13 25.09 18.89
N GLU A 29 13.34 26.26 18.31
CA GLU A 29 14.49 26.69 17.51
C GLU A 29 15.17 25.72 16.51
N ASP A 30 14.42 25.03 15.66
CA ASP A 30 14.94 24.65 14.33
C ASP A 30 13.75 24.55 13.38
N GLN A 31 13.71 25.44 12.38
CA GLN A 31 12.74 25.39 11.29
C GLN A 31 13.07 24.18 10.39
N VAL A 32 12.76 22.98 10.85
CA VAL A 32 12.78 21.79 9.99
C VAL A 32 11.50 21.85 9.16
N THR A 33 11.66 22.25 7.94
CA THR A 33 10.59 22.19 6.94
C THR A 33 10.22 20.72 6.72
N LEU A 34 9.06 20.32 7.24
CA LEU A 34 8.53 18.98 7.07
C LEU A 34 8.14 18.75 5.63
N GLN A 35 8.92 17.97 4.91
CA GLN A 35 8.51 17.46 3.60
C GLN A 35 7.83 16.09 3.77
N VAL A 36 6.61 16.08 4.24
CA VAL A 36 5.76 14.88 4.22
C VAL A 36 5.13 14.78 2.83
N ARG A 37 5.27 13.65 2.17
CA ARG A 37 4.79 13.45 0.81
C ARG A 37 3.79 12.30 0.73
N LEU A 38 2.64 12.57 0.11
CA LEU A 38 1.72 11.50 -0.29
C LEU A 38 2.34 10.73 -1.46
N LEU A 39 2.50 9.42 -1.30
CA LEU A 39 2.98 8.52 -2.34
C LEU A 39 1.82 7.98 -3.17
N TYR A 40 0.75 7.54 -2.49
CA TYR A 40 -0.44 7.01 -3.14
C TYR A 40 -1.65 6.99 -2.21
N LEU A 41 -2.81 6.88 -2.82
CA LEU A 41 -4.07 6.48 -2.21
C LEU A 41 -4.58 5.24 -2.93
N SER A 42 -4.96 4.22 -2.20
CA SER A 42 -5.59 3.03 -2.76
C SER A 42 -6.85 2.69 -1.98
N THR A 43 -7.90 2.28 -2.69
CA THR A 43 -9.11 1.72 -2.08
C THR A 43 -9.19 0.24 -2.39
N SER A 44 -9.39 -0.57 -1.36
CA SER A 44 -9.48 -2.01 -1.49
C SER A 44 -10.78 -2.50 -0.91
N ARG A 45 -11.44 -3.40 -1.65
CA ARG A 45 -12.57 -4.17 -1.18
C ARG A 45 -12.27 -5.62 -1.52
N TYR A 46 -11.95 -6.38 -0.51
CA TYR A 46 -11.62 -7.79 -0.67
C TYR A 46 -12.88 -8.64 -0.65
N GLU A 47 -12.97 -9.55 -1.60
CA GLU A 47 -13.94 -10.64 -1.58
C GLU A 47 -13.42 -11.75 -0.64
N LYS A 48 -14.19 -12.81 -0.45
CA LYS A 48 -13.90 -13.87 0.53
C LYS A 48 -12.44 -14.36 0.49
N ASP A 49 -11.88 -14.64 1.65
CA ASP A 49 -10.58 -15.30 1.85
C ASP A 49 -9.34 -14.59 1.28
N TRP A 50 -9.42 -13.29 1.10
CA TRP A 50 -8.25 -12.53 0.69
C TRP A 50 -7.15 -12.56 1.76
N SER A 51 -5.94 -12.90 1.34
CA SER A 51 -4.72 -12.73 2.13
C SER A 51 -3.66 -12.04 1.30
N CYS A 52 -3.12 -10.96 1.81
CA CYS A 52 -1.95 -10.33 1.24
C CYS A 52 -0.67 -11.07 1.70
N ALA A 53 0.31 -11.22 0.82
CA ALA A 53 1.62 -11.70 1.22
C ALA A 53 2.26 -10.72 2.21
N LEU A 54 2.91 -11.26 3.26
CA LEU A 54 3.64 -10.42 4.21
C LEU A 54 4.73 -9.63 3.47
N HIS A 55 4.77 -8.32 3.71
CA HIS A 55 5.69 -7.39 3.09
C HIS A 55 6.04 -6.25 4.05
N SER A 56 7.06 -5.50 3.73
CA SER A 56 7.45 -4.26 4.41
C SER A 56 7.88 -3.21 3.40
N HIS A 57 7.85 -1.96 3.78
CA HIS A 57 8.27 -0.83 2.94
C HIS A 57 8.87 0.28 3.79
N SER A 58 9.51 1.27 3.16
CA SER A 58 10.26 2.34 3.84
C SER A 58 9.44 3.59 4.15
N PHE A 59 8.12 3.54 4.00
CA PHE A 59 7.19 4.64 4.25
C PHE A 59 6.10 4.21 5.22
N THR A 60 5.34 5.16 5.74
CA THR A 60 4.18 4.91 6.61
C THR A 60 2.93 4.63 5.77
N GLU A 61 2.13 3.66 6.18
CA GLU A 61 0.78 3.46 5.68
C GLU A 61 -0.26 3.78 6.74
N ILE A 62 -1.33 4.44 6.30
CA ILE A 62 -2.51 4.72 7.13
C ILE A 62 -3.72 4.07 6.49
N PHE A 63 -4.25 3.04 7.13
CA PHE A 63 -5.44 2.33 6.69
C PHE A 63 -6.68 2.88 7.38
N PHE A 64 -7.64 3.33 6.61
CA PHE A 64 -8.97 3.73 7.05
C PHE A 64 -9.92 2.57 6.79
N ILE A 65 -10.33 1.85 7.82
CA ILE A 65 -11.23 0.70 7.69
C ILE A 65 -12.65 1.23 7.46
N THR A 66 -13.12 1.13 6.21
CA THR A 66 -14.41 1.69 5.78
C THR A 66 -15.56 0.70 5.91
N GLY A 67 -15.26 -0.60 5.99
CA GLY A 67 -16.27 -1.63 6.14
C GLY A 67 -15.70 -3.01 6.36
N GLY A 68 -16.57 -3.95 6.65
CA GLY A 68 -16.19 -5.34 6.83
C GLY A 68 -15.47 -5.63 8.14
N LYS A 69 -14.86 -6.82 8.17
CA LYS A 69 -14.04 -7.32 9.27
C LYS A 69 -12.86 -8.09 8.71
N GLY A 70 -11.75 -8.03 9.42
CA GLY A 70 -10.53 -8.75 9.06
C GLY A 70 -9.49 -8.61 10.14
N TYR A 71 -8.27 -8.93 9.77
CA TYR A 71 -7.13 -8.70 10.64
C TYR A 71 -5.88 -8.40 9.82
N PHE A 72 -4.95 -7.73 10.41
CA PHE A 72 -3.61 -7.58 9.89
C PHE A 72 -2.67 -8.51 10.66
N MET A 73 -1.77 -9.19 9.96
CA MET A 73 -0.59 -9.77 10.57
C MET A 73 0.49 -8.71 10.59
N ILE A 74 1.00 -8.35 11.76
CA ILE A 74 2.01 -7.31 11.93
C ILE A 74 3.11 -7.87 12.82
N ASN A 75 4.33 -7.96 12.31
CA ASN A 75 5.46 -8.60 13.01
C ASN A 75 5.10 -9.98 13.61
N GLY A 76 4.30 -10.78 12.88
CA GLY A 76 3.84 -12.09 13.33
C GLY A 76 2.67 -12.07 14.33
N GLN A 77 2.16 -10.91 14.73
CA GLN A 77 1.01 -10.78 15.61
C GLN A 77 -0.28 -10.53 14.83
N LYS A 78 -1.36 -11.18 15.22
CA LYS A 78 -2.69 -11.02 14.62
C LYS A 78 -3.41 -9.84 15.26
N CYS A 79 -3.69 -8.81 14.46
CA CYS A 79 -4.33 -7.56 14.86
C CYS A 79 -5.71 -7.45 14.20
N PRO A 80 -6.81 -7.80 14.88
CA PRO A 80 -8.14 -7.68 14.31
C PRO A 80 -8.53 -6.21 14.11
N VAL A 81 -9.23 -5.93 13.00
CA VAL A 81 -9.71 -4.59 12.65
C VAL A 81 -11.19 -4.62 12.30
N GLU A 82 -11.87 -3.50 12.55
CA GLU A 82 -13.29 -3.29 12.29
C GLU A 82 -13.55 -1.93 11.64
N SER A 83 -14.68 -1.81 10.98
CA SER A 83 -15.12 -0.53 10.37
C SER A 83 -15.06 0.63 11.37
N GLY A 84 -14.60 1.79 10.92
CA GLY A 84 -14.43 3.01 11.71
C GLY A 84 -13.11 3.07 12.48
N GLN A 85 -12.25 2.08 12.35
CA GLN A 85 -10.89 2.11 12.90
C GLN A 85 -9.90 2.65 11.87
N LEU A 86 -8.81 3.18 12.40
CA LEU A 86 -7.62 3.60 11.69
C LEU A 86 -6.47 2.74 12.18
N LEU A 87 -5.72 2.15 11.24
CA LEU A 87 -4.50 1.41 11.53
C LEU A 87 -3.33 2.14 10.89
N ILE A 88 -2.27 2.35 11.66
CA ILE A 88 -1.04 2.98 11.20
C ILE A 88 0.08 1.95 11.23
N ILE A 89 0.75 1.77 10.10
CA ILE A 89 1.93 0.92 9.96
C ILE A 89 3.12 1.78 9.62
N ASN A 90 4.09 1.79 10.51
CA ASN A 90 5.33 2.56 10.36
C ASN A 90 6.28 1.93 9.31
N PRO A 91 7.29 2.68 8.86
CA PRO A 91 8.31 2.15 7.96
C PRO A 91 8.98 0.88 8.51
N GLN A 92 9.32 -0.05 7.61
CA GLN A 92 10.03 -1.31 7.88
C GLN A 92 9.29 -2.34 8.75
N ILE A 93 8.02 -2.12 9.05
CA ILE A 93 7.18 -3.08 9.78
C ILE A 93 6.63 -4.11 8.79
N GLU A 94 6.92 -5.39 9.03
CA GLU A 94 6.35 -6.49 8.24
C GLU A 94 4.86 -6.65 8.54
N HIS A 95 4.05 -6.61 7.49
CA HIS A 95 2.59 -6.72 7.63
C HIS A 95 1.94 -7.36 6.41
N GLY A 96 0.66 -7.75 6.58
CA GLY A 96 -0.20 -8.24 5.51
C GLY A 96 -1.65 -8.26 5.96
N GLU A 97 -2.57 -8.07 5.03
CA GLU A 97 -4.01 -7.95 5.27
C GLU A 97 -4.73 -9.28 5.04
N PHE A 98 -5.71 -9.56 5.88
CA PHE A 98 -6.54 -10.75 5.81
C PHE A 98 -8.00 -10.37 5.98
N SER A 99 -8.83 -10.74 5.01
CA SER A 99 -10.26 -10.46 5.01
C SER A 99 -11.06 -11.56 5.73
N SER A 100 -12.22 -11.20 6.27
CA SER A 100 -13.18 -12.17 6.77
C SER A 100 -13.99 -12.81 5.63
N GLU A 101 -14.25 -14.10 5.73
CA GLU A 101 -15.06 -14.85 4.76
C GLU A 101 -16.51 -14.35 4.65
N THR A 102 -17.08 -13.90 5.77
CA THR A 102 -18.49 -13.54 5.84
C THR A 102 -18.78 -12.07 5.61
N VAL A 103 -17.86 -11.20 6.02
CA VAL A 103 -17.98 -9.74 5.90
C VAL A 103 -16.66 -9.18 5.39
N PRO A 104 -16.48 -9.12 4.06
CA PRO A 104 -15.20 -8.76 3.44
C PRO A 104 -14.66 -7.41 3.90
N LEU A 105 -13.37 -7.38 4.21
CA LEU A 105 -12.66 -6.19 4.64
C LEU A 105 -12.64 -5.13 3.54
N GLN A 106 -12.94 -3.89 3.91
CA GLN A 106 -12.90 -2.73 3.03
C GLN A 106 -12.10 -1.63 3.70
N TYR A 107 -11.16 -1.06 2.97
CA TYR A 107 -10.37 0.07 3.48
C TYR A 107 -9.91 1.00 2.37
N THR A 108 -9.52 2.20 2.77
CA THR A 108 -8.70 3.11 1.99
C THR A 108 -7.35 3.24 2.67
N VAL A 109 -6.26 3.15 1.93
CA VAL A 109 -4.90 3.30 2.46
C VAL A 109 -4.19 4.48 1.81
N LEU A 110 -3.47 5.24 2.64
CA LEU A 110 -2.54 6.28 2.22
C LEU A 110 -1.11 5.81 2.48
N GLY A 111 -0.27 5.80 1.45
CA GLY A 111 1.18 5.66 1.58
C GLY A 111 1.82 7.03 1.72
N ILE A 112 2.59 7.25 2.78
CA ILE A 112 3.12 8.57 3.15
C ILE A 112 4.59 8.46 3.51
N GLU A 113 5.41 9.26 2.86
CA GLU A 113 6.84 9.34 3.11
C GLU A 113 7.19 10.52 4.02
N GLY A 114 8.26 10.38 4.80
CA GLY A 114 8.83 11.46 5.62
C GLY A 114 8.28 11.56 7.02
N LEU A 115 7.43 10.62 7.47
CA LEU A 115 6.94 10.61 8.85
C LEU A 115 6.91 9.20 9.46
N GLN A 116 6.89 9.18 10.77
CA GLN A 116 6.67 8.00 11.60
C GLN A 116 5.78 8.39 12.78
N PHE A 117 4.91 7.48 13.18
CA PHE A 117 4.06 7.64 14.35
C PHE A 117 4.70 6.93 15.53
N THR A 118 4.69 7.60 16.69
CA THR A 118 5.15 7.02 17.95
C THR A 118 4.02 7.12 19.00
N PRO A 119 3.84 6.09 19.84
CA PRO A 119 2.88 6.16 20.93
C PRO A 119 3.30 7.23 21.95
N SER A 120 2.32 7.91 22.53
CA SER A 120 2.56 8.89 23.63
C SER A 120 3.04 8.22 24.91
N SER A 121 2.85 6.92 25.04
CA SER A 121 3.22 6.12 26.19
C SER A 121 4.13 4.97 25.77
N ALA A 122 5.23 4.77 26.47
CA ALA A 122 6.16 3.65 26.27
C ALA A 122 5.54 2.26 26.56
N LEU A 123 4.29 2.22 27.03
CA LEU A 123 3.55 0.97 27.31
C LEU A 123 2.70 0.49 26.13
N GLN A 124 2.59 1.29 25.05
CA GLN A 124 1.89 0.88 23.85
C GLN A 124 2.90 0.33 22.83
N GLU A 125 2.75 -0.95 22.52
CA GLU A 125 3.46 -1.59 21.43
C GLU A 125 2.77 -1.30 20.09
N GLU A 126 3.52 -1.20 18.98
CA GLU A 126 2.94 -1.25 17.65
C GLU A 126 2.16 -2.59 17.46
N PRO A 127 1.05 -2.60 16.74
CA PRO A 127 0.50 -1.63 15.80
C PRO A 127 -0.41 -0.58 16.42
N HIS A 128 -0.40 0.61 15.85
CA HIS A 128 -1.25 1.72 16.28
C HIS A 128 -2.66 1.59 15.70
N ILE A 129 -3.54 0.87 16.38
CA ILE A 129 -4.98 0.85 16.06
C ILE A 129 -5.67 1.95 16.86
N ILE A 130 -6.30 2.87 16.14
CA ILE A 130 -6.96 4.04 16.72
C ILE A 130 -8.45 4.01 16.39
N ARG A 131 -9.28 4.27 17.37
CA ARG A 131 -10.68 4.61 17.13
C ARG A 131 -10.83 6.11 17.04
N ILE A 132 -11.15 6.60 15.85
CA ILE A 132 -11.37 8.02 15.62
C ILE A 132 -12.82 8.32 15.99
N SER A 133 -13.04 9.06 17.09
CA SER A 133 -14.42 9.39 17.53
C SER A 133 -14.88 10.77 17.06
N HIS A 134 -14.12 11.80 17.32
CA HIS A 134 -14.56 13.19 17.11
C HIS A 134 -14.26 13.76 15.71
N SER A 135 -13.27 13.23 15.01
CA SER A 135 -12.83 13.73 13.70
C SER A 135 -13.10 12.77 12.56
N ALA A 136 -13.76 11.63 12.81
CA ALA A 136 -13.96 10.58 11.83
C ALA A 136 -14.63 11.08 10.54
N HIS A 137 -15.68 11.88 10.69
CA HIS A 137 -16.41 12.42 9.55
C HIS A 137 -15.55 13.37 8.69
N LEU A 138 -14.81 14.27 9.33
CA LEU A 138 -13.95 15.21 8.62
C LEU A 138 -12.78 14.50 7.93
N ILE A 139 -12.18 13.50 8.59
CA ILE A 139 -11.13 12.68 7.98
C ILE A 139 -11.68 11.94 6.77
N SER A 140 -12.86 11.32 6.87
CA SER A 140 -13.50 10.63 5.75
C SER A 140 -13.74 11.58 4.57
N GLN A 141 -14.25 12.78 4.82
CA GLN A 141 -14.45 13.80 3.78
C GLN A 141 -13.11 14.22 3.12
N CYS A 142 -12.04 14.39 3.90
CA CYS A 142 -10.73 14.71 3.35
C CYS A 142 -10.16 13.56 2.49
N VAL A 143 -10.35 12.31 2.90
CA VAL A 143 -9.92 11.12 2.14
C VAL A 143 -10.72 10.99 0.84
N GLU A 144 -12.03 11.24 0.86
CA GLU A 144 -12.86 11.25 -0.33
C GLU A 144 -12.45 12.38 -1.30
N ALA A 145 -12.27 13.60 -0.79
CA ALA A 145 -11.79 14.74 -1.59
C ALA A 145 -10.41 14.45 -2.21
N LEU A 146 -9.52 13.82 -1.45
CA LEU A 146 -8.19 13.41 -1.92
C LEU A 146 -8.30 12.39 -3.07
N ARG A 147 -9.18 11.39 -2.94
CA ARG A 147 -9.45 10.41 -4.00
C ARG A 147 -9.99 11.07 -5.26
N ASP A 148 -10.96 11.98 -5.11
CA ASP A 148 -11.59 12.65 -6.24
C ASP A 148 -10.60 13.57 -6.96
N GLU A 149 -9.72 14.25 -6.23
CA GLU A 149 -8.67 15.07 -6.81
C GLU A 149 -7.62 14.23 -7.56
N LEU A 150 -7.25 13.06 -7.03
CA LEU A 150 -6.31 12.13 -7.68
C LEU A 150 -6.91 11.45 -8.91
N SER A 151 -8.24 11.34 -9.00
CA SER A 151 -8.92 10.69 -10.12
C SER A 151 -8.94 11.54 -11.41
N SER A 152 -8.75 12.84 -11.31
CA SER A 152 -8.88 13.77 -12.44
C SER A 152 -7.86 14.89 -12.34
N PRO A 153 -6.73 14.79 -13.07
CA PRO A 153 -5.70 15.83 -13.04
C PRO A 153 -6.25 17.21 -13.38
N ARG A 154 -6.04 18.19 -12.49
CA ARG A 154 -6.46 19.57 -12.61
C ARG A 154 -5.35 20.53 -12.15
N PRO A 155 -5.34 21.78 -12.61
CA PRO A 155 -4.40 22.77 -12.09
C PRO A 155 -4.52 22.90 -10.57
N GLY A 156 -3.39 22.90 -9.87
CA GLY A 156 -3.35 22.96 -8.40
C GLY A 156 -3.54 21.63 -7.66
N GLN A 157 -3.74 20.52 -8.37
CA GLN A 157 -3.97 19.18 -7.79
C GLN A 157 -2.96 18.82 -6.68
N GLN A 158 -1.67 19.01 -6.94
CA GLN A 158 -0.63 18.69 -5.96
C GLN A 158 -0.79 19.49 -4.65
N ALA A 159 -1.04 20.81 -4.77
CA ALA A 159 -1.25 21.66 -3.61
C ALA A 159 -2.51 21.27 -2.83
N ILE A 160 -3.59 20.94 -3.52
CA ILE A 160 -4.84 20.48 -2.89
C ILE A 160 -4.60 19.17 -2.16
N CYS A 161 -3.99 18.18 -2.82
CA CYS A 161 -3.67 16.87 -2.21
C CYS A 161 -2.77 17.02 -0.98
N GLN A 162 -1.74 17.86 -1.04
CA GLN A 162 -0.84 18.10 0.09
C GLN A 162 -1.57 18.78 1.27
N ASN A 163 -2.45 19.75 1.01
CA ASN A 163 -3.22 20.41 2.06
C ASN A 163 -4.23 19.45 2.71
N LEU A 164 -4.92 18.61 1.92
CA LEU A 164 -5.80 17.58 2.45
C LEU A 164 -5.04 16.57 3.33
N LEU A 165 -3.86 16.13 2.87
CA LEU A 165 -2.99 15.28 3.66
C LEU A 165 -2.59 15.94 4.99
N ASN A 166 -2.18 17.20 4.97
CA ASN A 166 -1.81 17.96 6.17
C ASN A 166 -2.99 18.03 7.16
N ILE A 167 -4.20 18.28 6.67
CA ILE A 167 -5.41 18.29 7.52
C ILE A 167 -5.62 16.91 8.16
N ILE A 168 -5.54 15.83 7.39
CA ILE A 168 -5.68 14.46 7.90
C ILE A 168 -4.66 14.18 9.01
N LEU A 169 -3.38 14.51 8.78
CA LEU A 169 -2.30 14.28 9.76
C LEU A 169 -2.52 15.08 11.05
N LEU A 170 -2.92 16.36 10.94
CA LEU A 170 -3.23 17.19 12.11
C LEU A 170 -4.42 16.65 12.91
N LEU A 171 -5.45 16.12 12.23
CA LEU A 171 -6.59 15.52 12.90
C LEU A 171 -6.22 14.22 13.62
N ILE A 172 -5.32 13.42 13.04
CA ILE A 172 -4.77 12.22 13.68
C ILE A 172 -3.90 12.61 14.89
N GLN A 173 -3.02 13.61 14.75
CA GLN A 173 -2.16 14.08 15.83
C GLN A 173 -2.93 14.64 17.04
N ARG A 174 -4.15 15.15 16.84
CA ARG A 174 -5.04 15.57 17.92
C ARG A 174 -5.58 14.44 18.78
N GLN A 175 -5.44 13.20 18.34
CA GLN A 175 -5.76 12.04 19.18
C GLN A 175 -4.70 11.93 20.29
N LYS A 176 -5.16 11.74 21.55
CA LYS A 176 -4.33 11.92 22.75
C LYS A 176 -3.14 10.96 22.89
N ASP A 177 -3.15 9.87 22.12
CA ASP A 177 -2.22 8.76 22.37
C ASP A 177 -1.13 8.61 21.30
N ILE A 178 -0.97 9.62 20.41
CA ILE A 178 -0.08 9.52 19.24
C ILE A 178 0.73 10.81 19.08
N HIS A 179 2.02 10.63 18.85
CA HIS A 179 2.92 11.67 18.36
C HIS A 179 3.35 11.35 16.92
N ILE A 180 3.39 12.36 16.09
CA ILE A 180 4.02 12.30 14.78
C ILE A 180 5.45 12.79 14.94
N SER A 181 6.41 11.94 14.65
CA SER A 181 7.81 12.31 14.51
C SER A 181 8.19 12.29 13.02
N ILE A 182 9.08 13.19 12.69
CA ILE A 182 9.63 13.25 11.34
C ILE A 182 10.79 12.27 11.28
N THR A 183 10.76 11.43 10.28
CA THR A 183 11.93 10.65 9.91
C THR A 183 12.66 11.39 8.78
N ALA A 184 13.98 11.42 8.85
CA ALA A 184 14.75 11.77 7.67
C ALA A 184 14.25 10.90 6.50
N PHE A 185 14.03 11.53 5.34
CA PHE A 185 13.73 10.79 4.13
C PHE A 185 14.82 9.73 3.93
N ASN A 186 14.51 8.48 4.18
CA ASN A 186 15.20 7.43 3.46
C ASN A 186 14.67 7.54 2.05
N ASN A 187 15.30 8.43 1.25
CA ASN A 187 14.91 8.71 -0.12
C ASN A 187 14.43 7.42 -0.81
N VAL A 188 13.14 7.08 -0.64
CA VAL A 188 12.50 6.28 -1.68
C VAL A 188 12.56 7.21 -2.86
N SER A 189 13.56 7.01 -3.69
CA SER A 189 13.77 7.92 -4.78
C SER A 189 12.48 7.95 -5.58
N THR A 190 12.10 9.11 -6.05
CA THR A 190 10.96 9.27 -6.94
C THR A 190 11.01 8.30 -8.10
N GLU A 191 12.23 7.92 -8.50
CA GLU A 191 12.48 6.89 -9.48
C GLU A 191 12.01 5.51 -9.02
N CYS A 192 12.23 5.13 -7.77
CA CYS A 192 11.76 3.85 -7.23
C CYS A 192 10.23 3.79 -7.19
N MET A 193 9.55 4.89 -6.83
CA MET A 193 8.09 4.98 -6.91
C MET A 193 7.60 4.89 -8.34
N ALA A 194 8.21 5.63 -9.26
CA ALA A 194 7.86 5.57 -10.68
C ALA A 194 8.04 4.16 -11.26
N ILE A 195 9.11 3.45 -10.87
CA ILE A 195 9.34 2.05 -11.26
C ILE A 195 8.24 1.15 -10.69
N LYS A 196 7.87 1.33 -9.43
CA LYS A 196 6.79 0.56 -8.82
C LYS A 196 5.46 0.79 -9.52
N ASP A 197 5.08 2.04 -9.76
CA ASP A 197 3.85 2.40 -10.47
C ASP A 197 3.87 1.88 -11.91
N TYR A 198 5.02 1.91 -12.57
CA TYR A 198 5.18 1.32 -13.89
C TYR A 198 4.97 -0.20 -13.87
N ILE A 199 5.54 -0.91 -12.90
CA ILE A 199 5.31 -2.35 -12.73
C ILE A 199 3.82 -2.62 -12.44
N ASP A 200 3.19 -1.88 -11.53
CA ASP A 200 1.79 -2.06 -11.14
C ASP A 200 0.81 -1.84 -12.32
N THR A 201 1.19 -0.97 -13.26
CA THR A 201 0.39 -0.66 -14.45
C THR A 201 0.64 -1.63 -15.61
N HIS A 202 1.89 -2.06 -15.77
CA HIS A 202 2.37 -2.84 -16.93
C HIS A 202 2.77 -4.27 -16.58
N TYR A 203 2.31 -4.81 -15.43
CA TYR A 203 2.71 -6.15 -14.99
C TYR A 203 2.41 -7.27 -16.00
N LYS A 204 1.44 -7.08 -16.90
CA LYS A 204 1.08 -8.03 -17.97
C LYS A 204 2.10 -8.05 -19.10
N ASP A 205 2.86 -6.97 -19.26
CA ASP A 205 3.80 -6.80 -20.34
C ASP A 205 5.13 -7.55 -20.08
N PRO A 206 5.90 -7.89 -21.11
CA PRO A 206 7.21 -8.52 -20.93
C PRO A 206 8.24 -7.52 -20.38
N LEU A 207 8.19 -7.28 -19.08
CA LEU A 207 9.12 -6.37 -18.38
C LEU A 207 10.44 -7.06 -18.05
N SER A 208 11.54 -6.31 -18.21
CA SER A 208 12.89 -6.69 -17.80
C SER A 208 13.51 -5.62 -16.91
N LEU A 209 14.53 -5.99 -16.12
CA LEU A 209 15.24 -5.05 -15.28
C LEU A 209 15.94 -3.95 -16.12
N ASP A 210 16.41 -4.29 -17.33
CA ASP A 210 17.03 -3.31 -18.23
C ASP A 210 16.01 -2.28 -18.74
N GLN A 211 14.76 -2.70 -19.02
CA GLN A 211 13.68 -1.76 -19.38
C GLN A 211 13.29 -0.85 -18.22
N LEU A 212 13.17 -1.40 -17.00
CA LEU A 212 12.88 -0.60 -15.80
C LEU A 212 14.01 0.41 -15.53
N ALA A 213 15.25 0.01 -15.73
CA ALA A 213 16.41 0.87 -15.57
C ALA A 213 16.44 1.99 -16.63
N ALA A 214 16.14 1.66 -17.88
CA ALA A 214 16.02 2.63 -18.96
C ALA A 214 14.91 3.66 -18.69
N GLN A 215 13.75 3.21 -18.18
CA GLN A 215 12.63 4.08 -17.81
C GLN A 215 13.01 5.07 -16.70
N ALA A 216 13.84 4.63 -15.75
CA ALA A 216 14.34 5.47 -14.66
C ALA A 216 15.59 6.28 -15.02
N HIS A 217 16.11 6.18 -16.26
CA HIS A 217 17.38 6.77 -16.67
C HIS A 217 18.56 6.40 -15.75
N GLN A 218 18.55 5.18 -15.21
CA GLN A 218 19.52 4.67 -14.23
C GLN A 218 20.15 3.36 -14.71
N ASN A 219 21.22 2.94 -14.06
CA ASN A 219 21.76 1.61 -14.31
C ASN A 219 20.95 0.54 -13.52
N LYS A 220 20.89 -0.68 -14.06
CA LYS A 220 20.09 -1.76 -13.48
C LYS A 220 20.51 -2.20 -12.08
N TYR A 221 21.79 -2.08 -11.72
CA TYR A 221 22.27 -2.44 -10.39
C TYR A 221 21.80 -1.42 -9.35
N TYR A 222 21.82 -0.15 -9.69
CA TYR A 222 21.28 0.93 -8.88
C TYR A 222 19.78 0.72 -8.66
N VAL A 223 19.01 0.51 -9.73
CA VAL A 223 17.57 0.25 -9.66
C VAL A 223 17.26 -0.96 -8.80
N ALA A 224 17.96 -2.08 -8.96
CA ALA A 224 17.73 -3.28 -8.16
C ALA A 224 18.02 -3.07 -6.67
N HIS A 225 19.08 -2.31 -6.36
CA HIS A 225 19.48 -2.02 -5.00
C HIS A 225 18.51 -1.06 -4.31
N THR A 226 18.28 0.10 -4.90
CA THR A 226 17.43 1.16 -4.30
C THR A 226 15.97 0.73 -4.20
N PHE A 227 15.45 0.00 -5.19
CA PHE A 227 14.11 -0.56 -5.13
C PHE A 227 13.98 -1.60 -4.00
N LYS A 228 15.01 -2.45 -3.82
CA LYS A 228 15.02 -3.41 -2.72
C LYS A 228 15.10 -2.72 -1.35
N GLU A 229 15.88 -1.66 -1.22
CA GLU A 229 15.92 -0.86 0.02
C GLU A 229 14.57 -0.19 0.31
N ALA A 230 13.90 0.31 -0.76
CA ALA A 230 12.62 0.99 -0.63
C ALA A 230 11.45 0.04 -0.30
N PHE A 231 11.38 -1.12 -0.98
CA PHE A 231 10.22 -2.02 -0.97
C PHE A 231 10.50 -3.42 -0.40
N GLY A 232 11.69 -3.63 0.18
CA GLY A 232 12.06 -4.91 0.79
C GLY A 232 12.40 -6.03 -0.19
N VAL A 233 11.98 -5.93 -1.45
CA VAL A 233 12.18 -6.94 -2.50
C VAL A 233 12.71 -6.31 -3.79
N PRO A 234 13.53 -7.04 -4.59
CA PRO A 234 13.97 -6.56 -5.90
C PRO A 234 12.81 -6.35 -6.88
N PRO A 235 12.93 -5.45 -7.89
CA PRO A 235 11.84 -5.11 -8.82
C PRO A 235 11.25 -6.32 -9.55
N MET A 236 12.09 -7.23 -10.04
CA MET A 236 11.63 -8.42 -10.77
C MET A 236 10.91 -9.42 -9.86
N ARG A 237 11.26 -9.48 -8.59
CA ARG A 237 10.52 -10.28 -7.60
C ARG A 237 9.17 -9.64 -7.32
N TYR A 238 9.12 -8.32 -7.13
CA TYR A 238 7.89 -7.56 -6.98
C TYR A 238 6.94 -7.77 -8.16
N LEU A 239 7.43 -7.71 -9.39
CA LEU A 239 6.67 -8.02 -10.60
C LEU A 239 6.05 -9.43 -10.56
N MET A 240 6.82 -10.43 -10.13
CA MET A 240 6.32 -11.81 -10.03
C MET A 240 5.24 -11.96 -8.95
N GLU A 241 5.44 -11.32 -7.80
CA GLU A 241 4.45 -11.30 -6.71
C GLU A 241 3.16 -10.62 -7.16
N ARG A 242 3.26 -9.50 -7.89
CA ARG A 242 2.10 -8.79 -8.46
C ARG A 242 1.32 -9.66 -9.46
N ARG A 243 2.01 -10.37 -10.36
CA ARG A 243 1.39 -11.30 -11.31
C ARG A 243 0.70 -12.48 -10.63
N VAL A 244 1.36 -13.07 -9.63
CA VAL A 244 0.78 -14.17 -8.85
C VAL A 244 -0.46 -13.70 -8.11
N GLU A 245 -0.44 -12.53 -7.53
CA GLU A 245 -1.59 -11.96 -6.82
C GLU A 245 -2.79 -11.79 -7.75
N GLU A 246 -2.60 -11.18 -8.91
CA GLU A 246 -3.66 -11.05 -9.92
C GLU A 246 -4.17 -12.41 -10.44
N SER A 247 -3.30 -13.41 -10.47
CA SER A 247 -3.69 -14.76 -10.92
C SER A 247 -4.60 -15.48 -9.94
N LYS A 248 -4.53 -15.18 -8.64
CA LYS A 248 -5.41 -15.77 -7.63
C LYS A 248 -6.88 -15.46 -7.93
N TYR A 249 -7.19 -14.21 -8.22
CA TYR A 249 -8.54 -13.81 -8.64
C TYR A 249 -9.03 -14.60 -9.86
N LEU A 250 -8.17 -14.78 -10.87
CA LEU A 250 -8.54 -15.57 -12.06
C LEU A 250 -8.72 -17.07 -11.78
N LEU A 251 -7.95 -17.61 -10.83
CA LEU A 251 -8.09 -18.99 -10.38
C LEU A 251 -9.43 -19.23 -9.68
N ASP A 252 -9.90 -18.27 -8.91
CA ASP A 252 -11.11 -18.35 -8.11
C ASP A 252 -12.37 -18.13 -8.97
N GLU A 253 -12.37 -17.07 -9.78
CA GLU A 253 -13.55 -16.55 -10.45
C GLU A 253 -13.72 -17.06 -11.90
N THR A 254 -12.74 -17.76 -12.48
CA THR A 254 -12.80 -18.17 -13.88
C THR A 254 -12.44 -19.63 -14.09
N ASP A 255 -12.95 -20.22 -15.19
CA ASP A 255 -12.59 -21.56 -15.65
C ASP A 255 -11.40 -21.57 -16.62
N HIS A 256 -10.65 -20.48 -16.70
CA HIS A 256 -9.46 -20.43 -17.53
C HIS A 256 -8.46 -21.53 -17.14
N SER A 257 -7.85 -22.16 -18.14
CA SER A 257 -6.77 -23.11 -17.90
C SER A 257 -5.56 -22.41 -17.26
N ILE A 258 -4.73 -23.15 -16.56
CA ILE A 258 -3.49 -22.63 -15.95
C ILE A 258 -2.60 -21.92 -16.99
N GLY A 259 -2.57 -22.45 -18.22
CA GLY A 259 -1.84 -21.82 -19.33
C GLY A 259 -2.43 -20.47 -19.76
N GLN A 260 -3.76 -20.38 -19.82
CA GLN A 260 -4.45 -19.13 -20.14
C GLN A 260 -4.23 -18.08 -19.06
N ILE A 261 -4.36 -18.45 -17.76
CA ILE A 261 -4.09 -17.54 -16.65
C ILE A 261 -2.65 -17.05 -16.70
N ALA A 262 -1.67 -17.96 -16.89
CA ALA A 262 -0.27 -17.57 -17.03
C ALA A 262 -0.08 -16.49 -18.12
N SER A 263 -0.71 -16.65 -19.27
CA SER A 263 -0.64 -15.68 -20.37
C SER A 263 -1.32 -14.36 -20.01
N ILE A 264 -2.50 -14.39 -19.40
CA ILE A 264 -3.27 -13.18 -19.02
C ILE A 264 -2.50 -12.32 -18.03
N VAL A 265 -1.80 -12.92 -17.08
CA VAL A 265 -1.02 -12.19 -16.07
C VAL A 265 0.43 -11.91 -16.47
N GLY A 266 0.82 -12.26 -17.71
CA GLY A 266 2.09 -11.86 -18.31
C GLY A 266 3.26 -12.83 -18.11
N PHE A 267 3.03 -14.11 -17.75
CA PHE A 267 4.09 -15.13 -17.76
C PHE A 267 4.31 -15.68 -19.16
N SER A 268 5.57 -15.90 -19.50
CA SER A 268 5.98 -16.46 -20.81
C SER A 268 5.62 -17.94 -20.98
N SER A 269 5.37 -18.67 -19.89
CA SER A 269 4.95 -20.08 -19.92
C SER A 269 4.20 -20.46 -18.64
N SER A 270 3.32 -21.47 -18.77
CA SER A 270 2.60 -22.07 -17.64
C SER A 270 3.53 -22.73 -16.61
N SER A 271 4.67 -23.26 -17.07
CA SER A 271 5.69 -23.85 -16.18
C SER A 271 6.33 -22.77 -15.29
N HIS A 272 6.75 -21.65 -15.88
CA HIS A 272 7.33 -20.52 -15.13
C HIS A 272 6.31 -19.94 -14.14
N TYR A 273 5.08 -19.76 -14.57
CA TYR A 273 3.97 -19.34 -13.70
C TYR A 273 3.78 -20.29 -12.52
N SER A 274 3.65 -21.60 -12.77
CA SER A 274 3.41 -22.59 -11.71
C SER A 274 4.54 -22.66 -10.69
N GLN A 275 5.80 -22.50 -11.14
CA GLN A 275 6.96 -22.43 -10.26
C GLN A 275 6.97 -21.15 -9.42
N ALA A 276 6.69 -19.98 -10.02
CA ALA A 276 6.60 -18.71 -9.31
C ALA A 276 5.45 -18.75 -8.30
N PHE A 277 4.28 -19.22 -8.71
CA PHE A 277 3.10 -19.33 -7.84
C PHE A 277 3.39 -20.21 -6.63
N ARG A 278 3.96 -21.42 -6.84
CA ARG A 278 4.31 -22.32 -5.74
C ARG A 278 5.37 -21.74 -4.79
N ARG A 279 6.35 -21.02 -5.33
CA ARG A 279 7.38 -20.36 -4.51
C ARG A 279 6.80 -19.26 -3.63
N ILE A 280 5.79 -18.52 -4.11
CA ILE A 280 5.18 -17.37 -3.41
C ILE A 280 4.08 -17.83 -2.46
N THR A 281 3.24 -18.80 -2.87
CA THR A 281 2.05 -19.23 -2.10
C THR A 281 2.22 -20.56 -1.37
N SER A 282 3.35 -21.26 -1.56
CA SER A 282 3.61 -22.63 -1.08
C SER A 282 2.72 -23.72 -1.66
N MET A 283 1.82 -23.39 -2.60
CA MET A 283 0.88 -24.28 -3.28
C MET A 283 1.02 -24.17 -4.80
N SER A 284 0.63 -25.21 -5.53
CA SER A 284 0.47 -25.09 -6.98
C SER A 284 -0.82 -24.32 -7.33
N PRO A 285 -0.91 -23.69 -8.53
CA PRO A 285 -2.14 -23.03 -8.96
C PRO A 285 -3.37 -23.93 -8.94
N ASN A 286 -3.21 -25.22 -9.29
CA ASN A 286 -4.30 -26.18 -9.24
C ASN A 286 -4.75 -26.51 -7.82
N GLU A 287 -3.82 -26.71 -6.90
CA GLU A 287 -4.12 -26.93 -5.48
C GLU A 287 -4.86 -25.72 -4.90
N TYR A 288 -4.37 -24.51 -5.19
CA TYR A 288 -5.02 -23.27 -4.79
C TYR A 288 -6.46 -23.19 -5.30
N ARG A 289 -6.70 -23.40 -6.61
CA ARG A 289 -8.04 -23.42 -7.21
C ARG A 289 -8.97 -24.45 -6.57
N GLN A 290 -8.44 -25.64 -6.27
CA GLN A 290 -9.24 -26.69 -5.64
C GLN A 290 -9.63 -26.36 -4.20
N GLN A 291 -8.74 -25.69 -3.47
CA GLN A 291 -8.97 -25.30 -2.08
C GLN A 291 -9.99 -24.16 -2.02
N SER A 292 -9.81 -23.10 -2.80
CA SER A 292 -10.71 -21.95 -2.81
C SER A 292 -12.14 -22.33 -3.23
N ARG A 293 -12.28 -23.25 -4.22
CA ARG A 293 -13.60 -23.73 -4.70
C ARG A 293 -14.25 -24.79 -3.80
N LYS A 294 -13.49 -25.44 -2.92
CA LYS A 294 -14.05 -26.41 -1.95
C LYS A 294 -14.60 -25.75 -0.70
N SER A 295 -14.30 -24.50 -0.43
CA SER A 295 -14.73 -23.74 0.73
C SER A 295 -16.14 -23.11 0.66
N PRO A 296 -16.94 -23.13 -0.42
CA PRO A 296 -18.34 -22.71 -0.34
C PRO A 296 -19.22 -23.88 0.05
N GLY A 297 -19.41 -24.10 1.37
CA GLY A 297 -20.55 -24.86 1.87
C GLY A 297 -20.26 -26.22 2.52
N SER A 298 -19.75 -26.19 3.73
CA SER A 298 -20.04 -27.19 4.74
C SER A 298 -20.39 -26.47 6.05
N ALA A 299 -21.60 -25.95 6.09
CA ALA A 299 -22.31 -25.70 7.33
C ALA A 299 -23.69 -26.35 7.13
N ASP A 300 -23.80 -27.61 7.53
CA ASP A 300 -25.03 -28.15 8.08
C ASP A 300 -25.19 -27.69 9.53
#